data_23985f2b74fb4e108938020ea6b299b4
#
_entry.id   23985f2b74fb4e108938020ea6b299b4
#
_cell.length_a   1.000
_cell.length_b   1.000
_cell.length_c   1.000
_cell.angle_alpha   90.00
_cell.angle_beta   90.00
_cell.angle_gamma   90.00
#
_symmetry.space_group_name_H-M   'P 1'
#
loop_
_entity.id
_entity.type
_entity.pdbx_description
1 polymer ?
#
loop_
_entity_poly.entity_id
_entity_poly.type
_entity_poly.pdbx_seq_one_letter_code
_entity_poly.pdbx_strand_id
1 'polypeptide(L)'
;MIKKVFLLLFFWILSIQSQSQEQVVWSTALEKVSDDIYLLKFEAKIKPKWHLYSQHLPDNGPLPTEFIFKGEEGQFDLVGNTHEGKSKTAYDRIFEMELSWFDDEALFEQKIKLLNPNLASIEGEINYQACDDKLC
;
A
#
# COMPACT_ATOMS: atom_id res chain seq x y z
N MET A 1 43.63 -20.37 51.92
CA MET A 1 42.26 -20.03 51.59
C MET A 1 42.25 -19.32 50.21
N ILE A 2 41.88 -19.99 49.17
CA ILE A 2 41.83 -19.41 47.82
C ILE A 2 40.41 -18.89 47.61
N LYS A 3 40.24 -17.55 47.55
CA LYS A 3 38.99 -16.92 47.19
C LYS A 3 38.83 -17.01 45.67
N LYS A 4 37.87 -17.85 45.25
CA LYS A 4 37.42 -17.89 43.86
C LYS A 4 36.61 -16.65 43.57
N VAL A 5 37.16 -15.73 42.79
CA VAL A 5 36.42 -14.60 42.20
C VAL A 5 35.67 -15.13 40.99
N PHE A 6 34.36 -15.19 41.10
CA PHE A 6 33.45 -15.55 40.01
C PHE A 6 33.19 -14.29 39.16
N LEU A 7 33.84 -14.20 38.01
CA LEU A 7 33.68 -13.10 37.06
C LEU A 7 32.42 -13.41 36.22
N LEU A 8 31.28 -12.81 36.55
CA LEU A 8 30.05 -12.87 35.77
C LEU A 8 30.23 -11.94 34.56
N LEU A 9 30.56 -12.51 33.40
CA LEU A 9 30.49 -11.83 32.11
C LEU A 9 29.03 -11.70 31.72
N PHE A 10 28.49 -10.51 31.92
CA PHE A 10 27.15 -10.12 31.46
C PHE A 10 27.25 -9.86 29.96
N PHE A 11 26.86 -10.85 29.16
CA PHE A 11 26.78 -10.73 27.71
C PHE A 11 25.51 -9.90 27.37
N TRP A 12 25.68 -8.62 27.11
CA TRP A 12 24.61 -7.76 26.64
C TRP A 12 24.37 -8.08 25.15
N ILE A 13 23.37 -8.89 24.86
CA ILE A 13 22.91 -9.14 23.49
C ILE A 13 22.16 -7.89 23.05
N LEU A 14 22.84 -7.03 22.29
CA LEU A 14 22.18 -5.98 21.52
C LEU A 14 21.33 -6.67 20.44
N SER A 15 20.03 -6.79 20.68
CA SER A 15 19.09 -7.15 19.64
C SER A 15 18.99 -5.98 18.66
N ILE A 16 19.71 -6.06 17.56
CA ILE A 16 19.52 -5.15 16.43
C ILE A 16 18.18 -5.53 15.81
N GLN A 17 17.13 -4.79 16.18
CA GLN A 17 15.86 -4.84 15.45
C GLN A 17 16.09 -4.19 14.09
N SER A 18 16.27 -5.03 13.07
CA SER A 18 16.23 -4.59 11.69
C SER A 18 14.78 -4.20 11.37
N GLN A 19 14.48 -2.93 11.47
CA GLN A 19 13.24 -2.39 10.89
C GLN A 19 13.43 -2.40 9.37
N SER A 20 12.82 -3.36 8.70
CA SER A 20 12.64 -3.28 7.26
C SER A 20 11.72 -2.09 6.98
N GLN A 21 12.29 -1.01 6.43
CA GLN A 21 11.49 0.13 5.98
C GLN A 21 10.66 -0.34 4.79
N GLU A 22 9.34 -0.29 4.93
CA GLU A 22 8.43 -0.56 3.83
C GLU A 22 8.70 0.44 2.69
N GLN A 23 8.71 -0.05 1.45
CA GLN A 23 8.95 0.77 0.26
C GLN A 23 7.76 1.68 -0.04
N VAL A 24 6.56 1.26 0.34
CA VAL A 24 5.31 2.01 0.19
C VAL A 24 4.56 2.00 1.51
N VAL A 25 4.23 3.19 1.99
CA VAL A 25 3.43 3.37 3.21
C VAL A 25 2.05 3.89 2.81
N TRP A 26 1.02 3.13 3.16
CA TRP A 26 -0.36 3.46 2.85
C TRP A 26 -1.07 4.15 4.00
N SER A 27 -1.90 5.14 3.66
CA SER A 27 -2.86 5.75 4.57
C SER A 27 -4.23 5.85 3.91
N THR A 28 -5.28 5.81 4.73
CA THR A 28 -6.66 5.83 4.25
C THR A 28 -7.42 6.97 4.89
N ALA A 29 -8.36 7.54 4.14
CA ALA A 29 -9.29 8.54 4.63
C ALA A 29 -10.68 8.28 4.04
N LEU A 30 -11.70 8.74 4.76
CA LEU A 30 -13.09 8.67 4.34
C LEU A 30 -13.65 10.09 4.30
N GLU A 31 -14.21 10.47 3.16
CA GLU A 31 -14.86 11.77 2.95
C GLU A 31 -16.33 11.57 2.61
N LYS A 32 -17.22 12.25 3.34
CA LYS A 32 -18.64 12.24 3.03
C LYS A 32 -18.91 13.22 1.88
N VAL A 33 -19.49 12.73 0.78
CA VAL A 33 -19.81 13.51 -0.41
C VAL A 33 -21.28 13.97 -0.39
N SER A 34 -22.19 13.08 0.00
CA SER A 34 -23.62 13.36 0.19
C SER A 34 -24.19 12.42 1.27
N ASP A 35 -25.50 12.38 1.45
CA ASP A 35 -26.12 11.64 2.57
C ASP A 35 -25.71 10.17 2.66
N ASP A 36 -25.63 9.47 1.55
CA ASP A 36 -25.28 8.06 1.47
C ASP A 36 -24.03 7.77 0.61
N ILE A 37 -23.42 8.80 0.02
CA ILE A 37 -22.24 8.68 -0.83
C ILE A 37 -20.98 9.14 -0.08
N TYR A 38 -19.97 8.28 -0.09
CA TYR A 38 -18.66 8.51 0.50
C TYR A 38 -17.56 8.28 -0.52
N LEU A 39 -16.44 8.93 -0.31
CA LEU A 39 -15.21 8.76 -1.06
C LEU A 39 -14.15 8.16 -0.15
N LEU A 40 -13.72 6.94 -0.47
CA LEU A 40 -12.57 6.31 0.14
C LEU A 40 -11.31 6.80 -0.57
N LYS A 41 -10.38 7.34 0.18
CA LYS A 41 -9.09 7.82 -0.32
C LYS A 41 -7.97 6.92 0.20
N PHE A 42 -7.08 6.54 -0.69
CA PHE A 42 -5.89 5.75 -0.38
C PHE A 42 -4.68 6.52 -0.85
N GLU A 43 -3.85 6.94 0.09
CA GLU A 43 -2.61 7.64 -0.22
C GLU A 43 -1.43 6.69 -0.01
N ALA A 44 -0.58 6.59 -1.01
CA ALA A 44 0.67 5.87 -0.95
C ALA A 44 1.83 6.87 -0.87
N LYS A 45 2.69 6.72 0.13
CA LYS A 45 4.00 7.39 0.17
C LYS A 45 5.06 6.39 -0.24
N ILE A 46 5.78 6.72 -1.28
CA ILE A 46 6.73 5.83 -1.96
C ILE A 46 8.14 6.27 -1.59
N LYS A 47 8.96 5.30 -1.17
CA LYS A 47 10.36 5.55 -0.84
C LYS A 47 11.13 6.09 -2.05
N PRO A 48 12.04 7.08 -1.88
CA PRO A 48 12.86 7.58 -2.97
C PRO A 48 13.54 6.47 -3.77
N LYS A 49 13.56 6.59 -5.09
CA LYS A 49 14.05 5.62 -6.08
C LYS A 49 13.20 4.37 -6.29
N TRP A 50 12.11 4.22 -5.54
CA TRP A 50 11.10 3.20 -5.77
C TRP A 50 9.93 3.76 -6.57
N HIS A 51 9.26 2.89 -7.34
CA HIS A 51 8.00 3.22 -8.01
C HIS A 51 6.95 2.20 -7.66
N LEU A 52 5.73 2.71 -7.50
CA LEU A 52 4.52 1.93 -7.35
C LEU A 52 3.83 1.83 -8.71
N TYR A 53 3.59 0.63 -9.18
CA TYR A 53 2.94 0.45 -10.48
C TYR A 53 1.46 0.82 -10.47
N SER A 54 1.00 1.35 -11.61
CA SER A 54 -0.39 1.75 -11.87
C SER A 54 -1.37 0.58 -11.81
N GLN A 55 -2.66 0.88 -11.69
CA GLN A 55 -3.75 -0.09 -11.89
C GLN A 55 -3.86 -0.55 -13.36
N HIS A 56 -3.35 0.24 -14.29
CA HIS A 56 -3.51 0.07 -15.73
C HIS A 56 -2.16 -0.30 -16.35
N LEU A 57 -1.90 -1.60 -16.42
CA LEU A 57 -0.67 -2.16 -16.98
C LEU A 57 -1.00 -3.14 -18.11
N PRO A 58 -0.08 -3.29 -19.09
CA PRO A 58 -0.21 -4.35 -20.08
C PRO A 58 -0.03 -5.74 -19.46
N ASP A 59 -0.55 -6.75 -20.14
CA ASP A 59 -0.32 -8.15 -19.77
C ASP A 59 1.18 -8.48 -19.78
N ASN A 60 1.58 -9.45 -18.95
CA ASN A 60 2.98 -9.90 -18.79
C ASN A 60 3.95 -8.88 -18.15
N GLY A 61 3.42 -7.79 -17.56
CA GLY A 61 4.18 -6.85 -16.76
C GLY A 61 4.19 -7.19 -15.27
N PRO A 62 4.55 -6.21 -14.42
CA PRO A 62 4.42 -6.33 -12.97
C PRO A 62 2.96 -6.47 -12.53
N LEU A 63 2.76 -6.78 -11.25
CA LEU A 63 1.41 -6.79 -10.67
C LEU A 63 0.87 -5.35 -10.63
N PRO A 64 -0.33 -5.11 -11.18
CA PRO A 64 -0.99 -3.81 -11.07
C PRO A 64 -1.42 -3.56 -9.62
N THR A 65 -1.54 -2.29 -9.24
CA THR A 65 -2.19 -1.93 -7.99
C THR A 65 -3.68 -2.25 -8.09
N GLU A 66 -4.18 -3.02 -7.14
CA GLU A 66 -5.56 -3.51 -7.10
C GLU A 66 -6.16 -3.31 -5.71
N PHE A 67 -7.41 -2.83 -5.66
CA PHE A 67 -8.16 -2.64 -4.43
C PHE A 67 -9.28 -3.68 -4.36
N ILE A 68 -9.28 -4.48 -3.30
CA ILE A 68 -10.28 -5.51 -3.03
C ILE A 68 -11.06 -5.07 -1.81
N PHE A 69 -12.36 -4.84 -1.97
CA PHE A 69 -13.26 -4.45 -0.91
C PHE A 69 -14.02 -5.68 -0.41
N LYS A 70 -14.03 -5.87 0.91
CA LYS A 70 -14.73 -6.97 1.58
C LYS A 70 -15.95 -6.44 2.29
N GLY A 71 -17.08 -7.07 2.07
CA GLY A 71 -18.34 -6.73 2.72
C GLY A 71 -19.43 -7.72 2.38
N GLU A 72 -20.46 -7.73 3.22
CA GLU A 72 -21.66 -8.52 2.99
C GLU A 72 -22.65 -7.73 2.13
N GLU A 73 -23.53 -8.44 1.44
CA GLU A 73 -24.62 -7.85 0.68
C GLU A 73 -25.48 -6.93 1.58
N GLY A 74 -25.85 -5.77 1.07
CA GLY A 74 -26.67 -4.79 1.79
C GLY A 74 -25.90 -3.87 2.74
N GLN A 75 -24.59 -3.93 2.80
CA GLN A 75 -23.77 -3.01 3.61
C GLN A 75 -23.36 -1.76 2.85
N PHE A 76 -22.79 -1.93 1.68
CA PHE A 76 -22.42 -0.84 0.77
C PHE A 76 -22.29 -1.36 -0.67
N ASP A 77 -22.39 -0.46 -1.63
CA ASP A 77 -22.11 -0.71 -3.04
C ASP A 77 -20.92 0.12 -3.51
N LEU A 78 -20.12 -0.43 -4.39
CA LEU A 78 -19.09 0.32 -5.11
C LEU A 78 -19.77 1.13 -6.23
N VAL A 79 -19.43 2.41 -6.34
CA VAL A 79 -19.92 3.29 -7.40
C VAL A 79 -18.79 3.54 -8.39
N GLY A 80 -18.80 2.82 -9.49
CA GLY A 80 -17.74 2.83 -10.48
C GLY A 80 -16.47 2.11 -10.02
N ASN A 81 -15.39 2.31 -10.73
CA ASN A 81 -14.09 1.73 -10.44
C ASN A 81 -13.24 2.65 -9.55
N THR A 82 -12.25 2.08 -8.89
CA THR A 82 -11.22 2.87 -8.20
C THR A 82 -10.47 3.73 -9.22
N HIS A 83 -10.41 5.01 -8.96
CA HIS A 83 -9.73 5.99 -9.80
C HIS A 83 -8.34 6.27 -9.25
N GLU A 84 -7.34 6.39 -10.13
CA GLU A 84 -5.98 6.76 -9.75
C GLU A 84 -5.63 8.17 -10.23
N GLY A 85 -4.73 8.82 -9.50
CA GLY A 85 -4.13 10.08 -9.91
C GLY A 85 -3.25 9.94 -11.16
N LYS A 86 -2.57 11.01 -11.51
CA LYS A 86 -1.72 11.03 -12.72
C LYS A 86 -0.46 10.20 -12.51
N SER A 87 -0.35 9.10 -13.24
CA SER A 87 0.85 8.27 -13.34
C SER A 87 1.83 8.80 -14.40
N LYS A 88 3.06 8.35 -14.31
CA LYS A 88 4.11 8.54 -15.32
C LYS A 88 4.17 7.29 -16.19
N THR A 89 4.29 7.44 -17.49
CA THR A 89 4.49 6.32 -18.43
C THR A 89 5.87 6.44 -19.06
N ALA A 90 6.66 5.38 -18.97
CA ALA A 90 7.99 5.29 -19.57
C ALA A 90 8.41 3.83 -19.77
N TYR A 91 9.54 3.64 -20.45
CA TYR A 91 10.13 2.31 -20.63
C TYR A 91 10.76 1.81 -19.31
N ASP A 92 10.30 0.66 -18.86
CA ASP A 92 10.83 -0.04 -17.70
C ASP A 92 11.89 -1.05 -18.12
N ARG A 93 13.10 -0.95 -17.55
CA ARG A 93 14.23 -1.81 -17.93
C ARG A 93 14.16 -3.21 -17.35
N ILE A 94 13.44 -3.39 -16.24
CA ILE A 94 13.29 -4.69 -15.58
C ILE A 94 12.34 -5.56 -16.39
N PHE A 95 11.20 -5.00 -16.78
CA PHE A 95 10.17 -5.70 -17.56
C PHE A 95 10.33 -5.55 -19.08
N GLU A 96 11.25 -4.70 -19.53
CA GLU A 96 11.57 -4.44 -20.95
C GLU A 96 10.33 -4.02 -21.77
N MET A 97 9.48 -3.17 -21.19
CA MET A 97 8.26 -2.65 -21.81
C MET A 97 7.89 -1.26 -21.30
N GLU A 98 7.00 -0.57 -22.01
CA GLU A 98 6.39 0.65 -21.50
C GLU A 98 5.40 0.35 -20.38
N LEU A 99 5.58 0.98 -19.22
CA LEU A 99 4.74 0.83 -18.03
C LEU A 99 4.37 2.17 -17.45
N SER A 100 3.30 2.18 -16.67
CA SER A 100 2.87 3.34 -15.90
C SER A 100 3.08 3.10 -14.41
N TRP A 101 3.61 4.11 -13.72
CA TRP A 101 3.89 4.04 -12.29
C TRP A 101 3.83 5.40 -11.61
N PHE A 102 3.92 5.41 -10.30
CA PHE A 102 4.00 6.60 -9.45
C PHE A 102 5.36 6.65 -8.74
N ASP A 103 5.93 7.84 -8.68
CA ASP A 103 7.09 8.18 -7.87
C ASP A 103 6.63 9.04 -6.69
N ASP A 104 7.33 8.97 -5.56
CA ASP A 104 7.11 9.76 -4.34
C ASP A 104 5.75 9.55 -3.67
N GLU A 105 4.66 9.79 -4.37
CA GLU A 105 3.30 9.64 -3.84
C GLU A 105 2.29 9.22 -4.91
N ALA A 106 1.23 8.55 -4.48
CA ALA A 106 0.09 8.21 -5.32
C ALA A 106 -1.22 8.37 -4.55
N LEU A 107 -2.27 8.79 -5.24
CA LEU A 107 -3.61 8.91 -4.69
C LEU A 107 -4.55 8.03 -5.50
N PHE A 108 -5.36 7.24 -4.78
CA PHE A 108 -6.44 6.43 -5.35
C PHE A 108 -7.73 6.75 -4.62
N GLU A 109 -8.84 6.74 -5.35
CA GLU A 109 -10.15 7.09 -4.81
C GLU A 109 -11.21 6.10 -5.26
N GLN A 110 -12.01 5.62 -4.32
CA GLN A 110 -13.17 4.78 -4.60
C GLN A 110 -14.42 5.41 -4.01
N LYS A 111 -15.39 5.68 -4.86
CA LYS A 111 -16.73 6.12 -4.43
C LYS A 111 -17.54 4.91 -3.99
N ILE A 112 -18.23 5.06 -2.86
CA ILE A 112 -19.15 4.04 -2.34
C ILE A 112 -20.51 4.67 -2.02
N LYS A 113 -21.53 3.84 -2.12
CA LYS A 113 -22.86 4.13 -1.58
C LYS A 113 -23.08 3.30 -0.33
N LEU A 114 -23.27 3.96 0.81
CA LEU A 114 -23.55 3.29 2.07
C LEU A 114 -25.00 2.85 2.11
N LEU A 115 -25.26 1.55 2.30
CA LEU A 115 -26.60 0.97 2.39
C LEU A 115 -27.02 0.76 3.86
N ASN A 116 -26.06 0.38 4.71
CA ASN A 116 -26.28 0.23 6.13
C ASN A 116 -25.63 1.38 6.90
N PRO A 117 -26.41 2.33 7.45
CA PRO A 117 -25.86 3.47 8.18
C PRO A 117 -25.17 3.09 9.49
N ASN A 118 -25.36 1.86 9.99
CA ASN A 118 -24.70 1.35 11.20
C ASN A 118 -23.39 0.61 10.92
N LEU A 119 -22.96 0.55 9.66
CA LEU A 119 -21.68 -0.06 9.30
C LEU A 119 -20.52 0.69 9.96
N ALA A 120 -19.73 0.00 10.77
CA ALA A 120 -18.66 0.61 11.56
C ALA A 120 -17.36 0.82 10.75
N SER A 121 -17.08 -0.07 9.79
CA SER A 121 -15.87 -0.04 8.97
C SER A 121 -16.06 -0.76 7.64
N ILE A 122 -15.25 -0.41 6.66
CA ILE A 122 -15.10 -1.12 5.40
C ILE A 122 -13.70 -1.74 5.41
N GLU A 123 -13.65 -3.05 5.22
CA GLU A 123 -12.41 -3.80 5.16
C GLU A 123 -12.04 -4.11 3.72
N GLY A 124 -10.76 -4.30 3.47
CA GLY A 124 -10.26 -4.66 2.15
C GLY A 124 -8.78 -4.97 2.14
N GLU A 125 -8.27 -5.17 0.95
CA GLU A 125 -6.86 -5.45 0.67
C GLU A 125 -6.39 -4.56 -0.48
N ILE A 126 -5.12 -4.18 -0.41
CA ILE A 126 -4.42 -3.50 -1.50
C ILE A 126 -3.31 -4.44 -1.96
N ASN A 127 -3.44 -4.96 -3.17
CA ASN A 127 -2.39 -5.73 -3.84
C ASN A 127 -1.60 -4.79 -4.73
N TYR A 128 -0.29 -4.83 -4.65
CA TYR A 128 0.57 -3.95 -5.44
C TYR A 128 1.97 -4.52 -5.60
N GLN A 129 2.69 -3.97 -6.55
CA GLN A 129 4.12 -4.21 -6.72
C GLN A 129 4.84 -2.87 -6.75
N ALA A 130 5.95 -2.80 -6.04
CA ALA A 130 6.88 -1.67 -6.08
C ALA A 130 8.28 -2.19 -6.39
N CYS A 131 9.00 -1.47 -7.25
CA CYS A 131 10.35 -1.81 -7.66
C CYS A 131 11.25 -0.57 -7.62
N ASP A 132 12.55 -0.79 -7.42
CA ASP A 132 13.59 0.16 -7.76
C ASP A 132 14.30 -0.28 -9.06
N ASP A 133 15.44 0.28 -9.39
CA ASP A 133 16.19 -0.09 -10.60
C ASP A 133 16.83 -1.48 -10.56
N LYS A 134 16.74 -2.18 -9.42
CA LYS A 134 17.43 -3.47 -9.16
C LYS A 134 16.53 -4.54 -8.58
N LEU A 135 15.54 -4.16 -7.76
CA LEU A 135 14.72 -5.05 -6.95
C LEU A 135 13.24 -4.75 -7.12
N CYS A 136 12.45 -5.79 -7.02
CA CYS A 136 11.01 -5.75 -6.84
C CYS A 136 10.58 -6.35 -5.50
#